data_8ab9846568fb2d11de0d6d0e67475592
#
_entry.id   8ab9846568fb2d11de0d6d0e67475592
#
_cell.length_a   1.000
_cell.length_b   1.000
_cell.length_c   1.000
_cell.angle_alpha   90.00
_cell.angle_beta   90.00
_cell.angle_gamma   90.00
#
_symmetry.space_group_name_H-M   'P 1'
#
loop_
_entity.id
_entity.type
_entity.pdbx_description
1 polymer ?
#
loop_
_entity_poly.entity_id
_entity_poly.type
_entity_poly.pdbx_seq_one_letter_code
_entity_poly.pdbx_strand_id
1 'polypeptide(L)'
;MPAVALVVDDSMLIRYTICRSLEERGFSVESATNGLEALQILERVHADVIVTDMQMPKMSGSELITALKKNPSTSQIPIIIVAGRASGFDEKEKRANFAIYKDIDIQSQLEKALDAVMGKSRSQGAGK
;
A
#
# COMPACT_ATOMS: atom_id res chain seq x y z
N MET A 1 17.01 -10.65 -1.74
CA MET A 1 15.75 -10.72 -0.97
C MET A 1 14.68 -9.93 -1.69
N PRO A 2 13.49 -10.49 -1.89
CA PRO A 2 12.41 -9.71 -2.50
C PRO A 2 11.94 -8.60 -1.58
N ALA A 3 11.47 -7.53 -2.18
CA ALA A 3 10.83 -6.48 -1.41
C ALA A 3 9.51 -7.00 -0.85
N VAL A 4 9.12 -6.48 0.29
CA VAL A 4 7.90 -6.90 0.98
C VAL A 4 6.85 -5.80 0.87
N ALA A 5 5.66 -6.18 0.43
CA ALA A 5 4.51 -5.27 0.35
C ALA A 5 3.44 -5.73 1.34
N LEU A 6 2.84 -4.77 2.03
CA LEU A 6 1.69 -5.03 2.87
C LEU A 6 0.45 -4.42 2.23
N VAL A 7 -0.56 -5.24 1.98
CA VAL A 7 -1.81 -4.82 1.35
C VAL A 7 -2.92 -4.86 2.39
N VAL A 8 -3.61 -3.73 2.56
CA VAL A 8 -4.65 -3.59 3.57
C VAL A 8 -5.95 -3.17 2.89
N ASP A 9 -6.94 -4.06 2.86
CA ASP A 9 -8.22 -3.78 2.23
C ASP A 9 -9.23 -4.80 2.74
N ASP A 10 -10.42 -4.33 3.11
CA ASP A 10 -11.46 -5.22 3.61
C ASP A 10 -12.21 -5.94 2.48
N SER A 11 -12.04 -5.49 1.24
CA SER A 11 -12.64 -6.16 0.08
C SER A 11 -11.73 -7.30 -0.37
N MET A 12 -12.26 -8.52 -0.36
CA MET A 12 -11.49 -9.67 -0.79
C MET A 12 -11.06 -9.53 -2.26
N LEU A 13 -11.95 -9.03 -3.11
CA LEU A 13 -11.64 -8.90 -4.53
C LEU A 13 -10.51 -7.89 -4.78
N ILE A 14 -10.62 -6.71 -4.18
CA ILE A 14 -9.60 -5.69 -4.36
C ILE A 14 -8.26 -6.16 -3.78
N ARG A 15 -8.30 -6.74 -2.57
CA ARG A 15 -7.10 -7.24 -1.92
C ARG A 15 -6.41 -8.30 -2.79
N TYR A 16 -7.18 -9.24 -3.31
CA TYR A 16 -6.65 -10.29 -4.17
C TYR A 16 -6.00 -9.71 -5.42
N THR A 17 -6.69 -8.76 -6.07
CA THR A 17 -6.20 -8.14 -7.30
C THR A 17 -4.85 -7.46 -7.05
N ILE A 18 -4.76 -6.70 -5.97
CA ILE A 18 -3.53 -5.98 -5.65
C ILE A 18 -2.41 -6.94 -5.29
N CYS A 19 -2.72 -7.95 -4.46
CA CYS A 19 -1.71 -8.93 -4.06
C CYS A 19 -1.14 -9.66 -5.26
N ARG A 20 -2.00 -10.10 -6.18
CA ARG A 20 -1.55 -10.78 -7.40
C ARG A 20 -0.63 -9.91 -8.23
N SER A 21 -1.01 -8.65 -8.41
CA SER A 21 -0.20 -7.73 -9.19
C SER A 21 1.18 -7.53 -8.58
N LEU A 22 1.24 -7.44 -7.26
CA LEU A 22 2.51 -7.27 -6.55
C LEU A 22 3.36 -8.53 -6.65
N GLU A 23 2.75 -9.70 -6.50
CA GLU A 23 3.48 -10.95 -6.61
C GLU A 23 4.06 -11.13 -8.00
N GLU A 24 3.33 -10.74 -9.02
CA GLU A 24 3.81 -10.82 -10.39
C GLU A 24 5.02 -9.91 -10.63
N ARG A 25 5.17 -8.87 -9.83
CA ARG A 25 6.34 -7.98 -9.91
C ARG A 25 7.47 -8.43 -8.99
N GLY A 26 7.32 -9.57 -8.35
CA GLY A 26 8.38 -10.14 -7.52
C GLY A 26 8.35 -9.79 -6.05
N PHE A 27 7.27 -9.13 -5.59
CA PHE A 27 7.14 -8.83 -4.18
C PHE A 27 6.75 -10.06 -3.37
N SER A 28 7.24 -10.12 -2.14
CA SER A 28 6.66 -10.98 -1.12
C SER A 28 5.53 -10.17 -0.49
N VAL A 29 4.32 -10.74 -0.40
CA VAL A 29 3.14 -9.97 -0.03
C VAL A 29 2.53 -10.49 1.27
N GLU A 30 2.28 -9.58 2.20
CA GLU A 30 1.45 -9.83 3.37
C GLU A 30 0.15 -9.06 3.17
N SER A 31 -0.95 -9.56 3.71
CA SER A 31 -2.23 -8.88 3.55
C SER A 31 -3.00 -8.83 4.86
N ALA A 32 -3.81 -7.79 4.99
CA ALA A 32 -4.64 -7.54 6.16
C ALA A 32 -5.99 -7.02 5.71
N THR A 33 -7.01 -7.23 6.53
CA THR A 33 -8.37 -6.79 6.21
C THR A 33 -8.74 -5.46 6.86
N ASN A 34 -7.91 -4.96 7.77
CA ASN A 34 -8.13 -3.67 8.41
C ASN A 34 -6.83 -3.17 9.00
N GLY A 35 -6.86 -1.94 9.51
CA GLY A 35 -5.66 -1.31 10.05
C GLY A 35 -5.08 -1.98 11.28
N LEU A 36 -5.94 -2.56 12.13
CA LEU A 36 -5.44 -3.23 13.32
C LEU A 36 -4.63 -4.47 12.96
N GLU A 37 -5.12 -5.27 12.01
CA GLU A 37 -4.37 -6.42 11.53
C GLU A 37 -3.05 -5.99 10.89
N ALA A 38 -3.09 -4.89 10.16
CA ALA A 38 -1.89 -4.37 9.52
C ALA A 38 -0.82 -4.05 10.55
N LEU A 39 -1.20 -3.40 11.64
CA LEU A 39 -0.24 -3.06 12.69
C LEU A 39 0.32 -4.30 13.37
N GLN A 40 -0.51 -5.33 13.54
CA GLN A 40 -0.04 -6.59 14.11
C GLN A 40 0.99 -7.26 13.21
N ILE A 41 0.76 -7.24 11.91
CA ILE A 41 1.71 -7.80 10.95
C ILE A 41 3.04 -7.04 11.01
N LEU A 42 2.97 -5.72 11.11
CA LEU A 42 4.16 -4.89 11.12
C LEU A 42 5.00 -5.02 12.39
N GLU A 43 4.46 -5.66 13.43
CA GLU A 43 5.25 -5.97 14.62
C GLU A 43 6.30 -7.03 14.34
N ARG A 44 6.09 -7.86 13.32
CA ARG A 44 7.00 -8.97 13.01
C ARG A 44 7.54 -8.97 11.58
N VAL A 45 7.03 -8.09 10.73
CA VAL A 45 7.42 -8.03 9.32
C VAL A 45 7.74 -6.59 8.96
N HIS A 46 8.89 -6.36 8.35
CA HIS A 46 9.21 -5.03 7.82
C HIS A 46 8.70 -4.95 6.38
N ALA A 47 7.85 -3.97 6.10
CA ALA A 47 7.33 -3.74 4.76
C ALA A 47 8.13 -2.65 4.07
N ASP A 48 8.36 -2.83 2.77
CA ASP A 48 9.02 -1.83 1.94
C ASP A 48 8.02 -0.87 1.31
N VAL A 49 6.77 -1.26 1.22
CA VAL A 49 5.68 -0.42 0.73
C VAL A 49 4.38 -0.91 1.35
N ILE A 50 3.47 0.03 1.61
CA ILE A 50 2.14 -0.29 2.13
C ILE A 50 1.10 0.24 1.16
N VAL A 51 0.16 -0.63 0.76
CA VAL A 51 -0.97 -0.28 -0.09
C VAL A 51 -2.22 -0.45 0.74
N THR A 52 -2.93 0.63 1.04
CA THR A 52 -4.05 0.58 1.96
C THR A 52 -5.31 1.23 1.41
N ASP A 53 -6.44 0.57 1.62
CA ASP A 53 -7.75 1.17 1.47
C ASP A 53 -7.94 2.25 2.53
N MET A 54 -8.80 3.21 2.25
CA MET A 54 -9.07 4.29 3.18
C MET A 54 -10.29 4.05 4.06
N GLN A 55 -11.25 3.26 3.59
CA GLN A 55 -12.49 3.01 4.34
C GLN A 55 -12.56 1.54 4.73
N MET A 56 -12.29 1.27 6.00
CA MET A 56 -12.25 -0.08 6.52
C MET A 56 -12.87 -0.10 7.93
N PRO A 57 -13.42 -1.25 8.35
CA PRO A 57 -13.89 -1.37 9.73
C PRO A 57 -12.73 -1.35 10.72
N LYS A 58 -13.03 -1.10 11.96
CA LYS A 58 -12.13 -1.12 13.12
C LYS A 58 -11.08 -0.03 13.09
N MET A 59 -10.33 0.12 12.03
CA MET A 59 -9.34 1.19 11.90
C MET A 59 -9.28 1.56 10.43
N SER A 60 -9.57 2.82 10.12
CA SER A 60 -9.56 3.35 8.76
C SER A 60 -8.14 3.50 8.24
N GLY A 61 -8.02 3.77 6.94
CA GLY A 61 -6.73 4.04 6.33
C GLY A 61 -6.07 5.28 6.91
N SER A 62 -6.85 6.34 7.17
CA SER A 62 -6.29 7.55 7.77
C SER A 62 -5.74 7.29 9.16
N GLU A 63 -6.47 6.52 9.95
CA GLU A 63 -6.01 6.15 11.30
C GLU A 63 -4.76 5.28 11.22
N LEU A 64 -4.72 4.36 10.28
CA LEU A 64 -3.54 3.53 10.07
C LEU A 64 -2.33 4.39 9.71
N ILE A 65 -2.50 5.33 8.78
CA ILE A 65 -1.40 6.21 8.38
C ILE A 65 -0.90 7.02 9.58
N THR A 66 -1.82 7.52 10.41
CA THR A 66 -1.43 8.24 11.62
C THR A 66 -0.55 7.38 12.53
N ALA A 67 -0.95 6.12 12.74
CA ALA A 67 -0.18 5.20 13.56
C ALA A 67 1.20 4.93 12.95
N LEU A 68 1.24 4.74 11.64
CA LEU A 68 2.51 4.47 10.94
C LEU A 68 3.48 5.66 11.07
N LYS A 69 2.98 6.87 10.93
CA LYS A 69 3.82 8.06 10.99
C LYS A 69 4.36 8.35 12.38
N LYS A 70 3.68 7.88 13.41
CA LYS A 70 4.12 8.07 14.79
C LYS A 70 5.22 7.08 15.22
N ASN A 71 5.37 5.99 14.49
CA ASN A 71 6.34 4.94 14.86
C ASN A 71 7.58 5.09 13.99
N PRO A 72 8.77 5.32 14.60
CA PRO A 72 10.00 5.48 13.80
C PRO A 72 10.28 4.29 12.89
N SER A 73 9.87 3.08 13.27
CA SER A 73 10.10 1.89 12.45
C SER A 73 9.31 1.90 11.14
N THR A 74 8.20 2.64 11.10
CA THR A 74 7.30 2.62 9.93
C THR A 74 7.09 3.98 9.30
N SER A 75 7.59 5.05 9.93
CA SER A 75 7.27 6.42 9.48
C SER A 75 7.79 6.74 8.08
N GLN A 76 8.82 6.04 7.62
CA GLN A 76 9.41 6.29 6.30
C GLN A 76 8.94 5.33 5.22
N ILE A 77 8.12 4.34 5.56
CA ILE A 77 7.64 3.40 4.56
C ILE A 77 6.70 4.13 3.60
N PRO A 78 6.93 4.04 2.27
CA PRO A 78 6.03 4.69 1.33
C PRO A 78 4.64 4.08 1.36
N ILE A 79 3.63 4.93 1.23
CA ILE A 79 2.23 4.55 1.35
C ILE A 79 1.49 4.90 0.07
N ILE A 80 0.80 3.90 -0.50
CA ILE A 80 -0.08 4.06 -1.64
C ILE A 80 -1.50 3.86 -1.12
N ILE A 81 -2.37 4.85 -1.31
CA ILE A 81 -3.77 4.68 -0.90
C ILE A 81 -4.62 4.23 -2.08
N VAL A 82 -5.66 3.46 -1.77
CA VAL A 82 -6.62 2.95 -2.74
C VAL A 82 -7.98 3.48 -2.35
N ALA A 83 -8.64 4.19 -3.24
CA ALA A 83 -9.91 4.84 -2.91
C ALA A 83 -10.79 4.99 -4.14
N GLY A 84 -12.09 5.18 -3.93
CA GLY A 84 -12.99 5.53 -5.02
C GLY A 84 -12.72 6.96 -5.46
N ARG A 85 -12.90 7.25 -6.73
CA ARG A 85 -12.62 8.58 -7.27
C ARG A 85 -13.48 9.66 -6.62
N ALA A 86 -14.71 9.30 -6.25
CA ALA A 86 -15.63 10.26 -5.67
C ALA A 86 -15.38 10.52 -4.19
N SER A 87 -14.47 9.77 -3.56
CA SER A 87 -14.24 9.88 -2.12
C SER A 87 -13.47 11.15 -1.73
N GLY A 88 -12.61 11.64 -2.63
CA GLY A 88 -11.77 12.81 -2.34
C GLY A 88 -10.55 12.51 -1.50
N PHE A 89 -10.28 11.25 -1.16
CA PHE A 89 -9.13 10.91 -0.34
C PHE A 89 -7.80 11.19 -1.03
N ASP A 90 -7.77 11.14 -2.37
CA ASP A 90 -6.56 11.48 -3.12
C ASP A 90 -6.12 12.92 -2.87
N GLU A 91 -7.08 13.82 -2.62
CA GLU A 91 -6.77 15.22 -2.32
C GLU A 91 -6.60 15.45 -0.84
N LYS A 92 -7.33 14.72 -0.01
CA LYS A 92 -7.36 14.97 1.43
C LYS A 92 -6.20 14.32 2.17
N GLU A 93 -5.75 13.15 1.72
CA GLU A 93 -4.73 12.40 2.44
C GLU A 93 -3.34 12.75 1.91
N LYS A 94 -2.79 13.85 2.41
CA LYS A 94 -1.50 14.37 1.95
C LYS A 94 -0.30 13.57 2.43
N ARG A 95 -0.50 12.70 3.42
CA ARG A 95 0.60 11.90 3.96
C ARG A 95 0.90 10.67 3.11
N ALA A 96 0.00 10.32 2.19
CA ALA A 96 0.25 9.22 1.27
C ALA A 96 1.18 9.67 0.15
N ASN A 97 1.99 8.74 -0.34
CA ASN A 97 2.94 9.04 -1.40
C ASN A 97 2.31 8.95 -2.79
N PHE A 98 1.22 8.20 -2.91
CA PHE A 98 0.53 8.03 -4.17
C PHE A 98 -0.89 7.56 -3.91
N ALA A 99 -1.80 7.84 -4.83
CA ALA A 99 -3.19 7.39 -4.70
C ALA A 99 -3.60 6.67 -5.98
N ILE A 100 -4.28 5.55 -5.83
CA ILE A 100 -4.86 4.85 -6.98
C ILE A 100 -6.36 4.68 -6.74
N TYR A 101 -7.10 4.47 -7.82
CA TYR A 101 -8.56 4.44 -7.78
C TYR A 101 -9.08 3.03 -8.01
N LYS A 102 -10.09 2.64 -7.22
CA LYS A 102 -10.68 1.30 -7.30
C LYS A 102 -11.45 1.07 -8.58
N ASP A 103 -11.97 2.13 -9.19
CA ASP A 103 -12.92 2.04 -10.29
C ASP A 103 -12.29 2.15 -11.66
N ILE A 104 -10.99 2.11 -11.76
CA ILE A 104 -10.28 1.99 -13.05
C ILE A 104 -9.21 0.92 -12.91
N ASP A 105 -8.48 0.68 -13.99
CA ASP A 105 -7.47 -0.38 -14.06
C ASP A 105 -6.47 -0.28 -12.91
N ILE A 106 -6.66 -1.11 -11.89
CA ILE A 106 -5.82 -1.11 -10.70
C ILE A 106 -4.39 -1.50 -11.05
N GLN A 107 -4.23 -2.49 -11.93
CA GLN A 107 -2.91 -3.01 -12.24
C GLN A 107 -2.01 -1.95 -12.86
N SER A 108 -2.51 -1.22 -13.86
CA SER A 108 -1.73 -0.15 -14.50
C SER A 108 -1.40 0.97 -13.53
N GLN A 109 -2.36 1.35 -12.69
CA GLN A 109 -2.14 2.39 -11.70
C GLN A 109 -1.12 1.96 -10.67
N LEU A 110 -1.19 0.70 -10.24
CA LEU A 110 -0.26 0.17 -9.25
C LEU A 110 1.16 0.19 -9.77
N GLU A 111 1.36 -0.18 -11.03
CA GLU A 111 2.68 -0.13 -11.66
C GLU A 111 3.27 1.27 -11.61
N LYS A 112 2.45 2.27 -11.97
CA LYS A 112 2.90 3.66 -11.93
C LYS A 112 3.19 4.13 -10.53
N ALA A 113 2.36 3.72 -9.58
CA ALA A 113 2.54 4.09 -8.19
C ALA A 113 3.84 3.49 -7.64
N LEU A 114 4.11 2.25 -7.94
CA LEU A 114 5.33 1.59 -7.47
C LEU A 114 6.57 2.26 -8.05
N ASP A 115 6.54 2.59 -9.33
CA ASP A 115 7.64 3.31 -9.95
C ASP A 115 7.86 4.66 -9.26
N ALA A 116 6.78 5.34 -8.92
CA ALA A 116 6.86 6.65 -8.28
C ALA A 116 7.44 6.58 -6.87
N VAL A 117 6.98 5.60 -6.07
CA VAL A 117 7.36 5.57 -4.65
C VAL A 117 8.64 4.78 -4.40
N MET A 118 8.94 3.79 -5.22
CA MET A 118 10.14 2.97 -5.05
C MET A 118 11.24 3.33 -6.02
N GLY A 119 10.90 4.11 -7.04
CA GLY A 119 11.87 4.60 -8.01
C GLY A 119 12.20 3.58 -9.07
N LYS A 120 12.25 4.03 -10.32
CA LYS A 120 12.65 3.17 -11.43
C LYS A 120 14.09 2.72 -11.30
N SER A 121 14.92 3.57 -10.73
CA SER A 121 16.33 3.25 -10.53
C SER A 121 16.50 1.99 -9.69
N ARG A 122 15.55 1.72 -8.79
CA ARG A 122 15.63 0.54 -7.96
C ARG A 122 15.50 -0.74 -8.78
N SER A 123 14.49 -0.80 -9.66
CA SER A 123 14.32 -1.98 -10.50
C SER A 123 15.40 -2.06 -11.57
N GLN A 124 15.85 -0.92 -12.06
CA GLN A 124 16.92 -0.88 -13.05
C GLN A 124 18.28 -1.14 -12.42
N GLY A 125 18.43 -0.69 -11.18
CA GLY A 125 19.67 -0.93 -10.45
C GLY A 125 20.02 -2.39 -10.34
N ALA A 126 18.99 -3.22 -10.21
CA ALA A 126 19.21 -4.66 -10.16
C ALA A 126 19.77 -5.20 -11.47
N GLY A 127 19.48 -4.53 -12.57
CA GLY A 127 19.93 -4.95 -13.88
C GLY A 127 21.24 -4.33 -14.33
N LYS A 128 21.79 -3.50 -13.52
CA LYS A 128 23.04 -2.83 -13.90
C LYS A 128 24.26 -3.57 -13.41
#